data_8015c6c6a11c6f96c079ab6c891aa140
#
_entry.id   8015c6c6a11c6f96c079ab6c891aa140
#
_cell.length_a   1.000
_cell.length_b   1.000
_cell.length_c   1.000
_cell.angle_alpha   90.00
_cell.angle_beta   90.00
_cell.angle_gamma   90.00
#
_symmetry.space_group_name_H-M   'P 1'
#
loop_
_entity.id
_entity.type
_entity.pdbx_description
1 polymer ?
#
loop_
_entity_poly.entity_id
_entity_poly.type
_entity_poly.pdbx_seq_one_letter_code
_entity_poly.pdbx_strand_id
1 'polypeptide(L)'
;DVYKRQAITNTATVTGGGLAAPLTAQATLAAAQRADLTVSKAICPATVTESGQLTYTFVLQNFGNTAATAGDNVILTDTFDPALTGLTVTYNGDAWTEGDNYTYDAATGTFATIAGQITVPAATYTQETDGTYTVTPGTTTVTVTGTV
;
A
#
# COMPACT_ATOMS: atom_id res chain seq x y z
N ASP A 1 18.99 -5.77 -10.39
CA ASP A 1 17.75 -5.79 -9.66
C ASP A 1 16.58 -5.80 -10.66
N VAL A 2 16.00 -6.99 -10.88
CA VAL A 2 14.93 -7.23 -11.88
C VAL A 2 13.67 -6.41 -11.55
N TYR A 3 13.39 -6.18 -10.27
CA TYR A 3 12.19 -5.47 -9.82
C TYR A 3 12.26 -3.96 -9.96
N LYS A 4 13.47 -3.40 -10.08
CA LYS A 4 13.66 -1.95 -10.30
C LYS A 4 13.79 -1.57 -11.78
N ARG A 5 13.99 -2.55 -12.67
CA ARG A 5 14.13 -2.27 -14.09
C ARG A 5 12.77 -2.20 -14.78
N GLN A 6 12.53 -1.12 -15.48
CA GLN A 6 11.31 -0.94 -16.30
C GLN A 6 11.30 -1.86 -17.53
N ALA A 7 12.47 -2.29 -17.98
CA ALA A 7 12.61 -3.23 -19.08
C ALA A 7 13.88 -4.07 -18.93
N ILE A 8 13.80 -5.34 -19.33
CA ILE A 8 14.92 -6.27 -19.45
C ILE A 8 15.11 -6.54 -20.92
N THR A 9 16.26 -6.15 -21.47
CA THR A 9 16.61 -6.43 -22.87
C THR A 9 17.68 -7.50 -22.91
N ASN A 10 17.43 -8.57 -23.67
CA ASN A 10 18.41 -9.60 -24.00
C ASN A 10 18.79 -9.50 -25.48
N THR A 11 20.08 -9.53 -25.76
CA THR A 11 20.63 -9.45 -27.12
C THR A 11 21.43 -10.72 -27.44
N ALA A 12 21.05 -11.40 -28.50
CA ALA A 12 21.81 -12.50 -29.08
C ALA A 12 22.62 -12.01 -30.29
N THR A 13 23.83 -12.51 -30.43
CA THR A 13 24.71 -12.15 -31.54
C THR A 13 25.25 -13.41 -32.23
N VAL A 14 25.23 -13.45 -33.57
CA VAL A 14 25.83 -14.47 -34.41
C VAL A 14 26.98 -13.88 -35.20
N THR A 15 28.12 -14.55 -35.16
CA THR A 15 29.34 -14.18 -35.89
C THR A 15 29.90 -15.36 -36.66
N GLY A 16 30.72 -15.10 -37.68
CA GLY A 16 31.34 -16.14 -38.52
C GLY A 16 30.48 -16.57 -39.71
N GLY A 17 30.72 -17.75 -40.28
CA GLY A 17 29.93 -18.29 -41.39
C GLY A 17 29.93 -17.45 -42.68
N GLY A 18 30.97 -16.62 -42.93
CA GLY A 18 31.04 -15.76 -44.10
C GLY A 18 30.27 -14.45 -43.97
N LEU A 19 29.75 -14.13 -42.79
CA LEU A 19 29.07 -12.86 -42.54
C LEU A 19 30.07 -11.70 -42.59
N ALA A 20 29.72 -10.61 -43.30
CA ALA A 20 30.52 -9.40 -43.38
C ALA A 20 30.46 -8.58 -42.06
N ALA A 21 29.42 -8.77 -41.24
CA ALA A 21 29.24 -8.16 -39.92
C ALA A 21 28.41 -9.10 -39.01
N PRO A 22 28.51 -8.95 -37.67
CA PRO A 22 27.67 -9.70 -36.74
C PRO A 22 26.19 -9.44 -36.98
N LEU A 23 25.36 -10.49 -36.89
CA LEU A 23 23.91 -10.36 -36.83
C LEU A 23 23.46 -10.34 -35.37
N THR A 24 22.56 -9.42 -35.03
CA THR A 24 22.02 -9.29 -33.68
C THR A 24 20.50 -9.40 -33.69
N ALA A 25 19.94 -10.02 -32.66
CA ALA A 25 18.52 -10.04 -32.37
C ALA A 25 18.30 -9.63 -30.92
N GLN A 26 17.25 -8.87 -30.65
CA GLN A 26 16.89 -8.42 -29.30
C GLN A 26 15.48 -8.86 -28.93
N ALA A 27 15.30 -9.23 -27.67
CA ALA A 27 14.00 -9.40 -27.04
C ALA A 27 13.94 -8.54 -25.76
N THR A 28 12.84 -7.84 -25.57
CA THR A 28 12.63 -6.96 -24.41
C THR A 28 11.39 -7.40 -23.66
N LEU A 29 11.50 -7.56 -22.33
CA LEU A 29 10.41 -7.75 -21.39
C LEU A 29 10.24 -6.47 -20.58
N ALA A 30 9.04 -5.86 -20.63
CA ALA A 30 8.70 -4.74 -19.76
C ALA A 30 8.18 -5.26 -18.42
N ALA A 31 8.72 -4.76 -17.31
CA ALA A 31 8.17 -5.03 -15.99
C ALA A 31 6.93 -4.16 -15.76
N ALA A 32 5.84 -4.76 -15.28
CA ALA A 32 4.65 -4.00 -14.91
C ALA A 32 4.96 -3.09 -13.70
N GLN A 33 4.57 -1.83 -13.81
CA GLN A 33 4.66 -0.84 -12.74
C GLN A 33 3.28 -0.74 -12.09
N ARG A 34 3.12 -1.26 -10.87
CA ARG A 34 1.85 -1.21 -10.15
C ARG A 34 2.05 -1.24 -8.64
N ALA A 35 1.11 -0.63 -7.92
CA ALA A 35 0.90 -0.90 -6.50
C ALA A 35 0.15 -2.24 -6.33
N ASP A 36 0.43 -2.94 -5.24
CA ASP A 36 -0.23 -4.19 -4.84
C ASP A 36 -0.57 -4.08 -3.36
N LEU A 37 -1.80 -3.61 -3.09
CA LEU A 37 -2.24 -3.21 -1.77
C LEU A 37 -2.95 -4.34 -1.04
N THR A 38 -2.64 -4.48 0.25
CA THR A 38 -3.39 -5.27 1.22
C THR A 38 -3.78 -4.39 2.40
N VAL A 39 -4.82 -4.79 3.12
CA VAL A 39 -5.25 -4.14 4.36
C VAL A 39 -5.45 -5.19 5.46
N SER A 40 -5.02 -4.86 6.67
CA SER A 40 -5.35 -5.59 7.89
C SER A 40 -6.00 -4.66 8.90
N LYS A 41 -6.88 -5.22 9.75
CA LYS A 41 -7.60 -4.50 10.80
C LYS A 41 -7.36 -5.20 12.13
N ALA A 42 -6.98 -4.44 13.14
CA ALA A 42 -6.89 -4.91 14.52
C ALA A 42 -7.73 -4.02 15.44
N ILE A 43 -8.15 -4.56 16.57
CA ILE A 43 -8.92 -3.87 17.60
C ILE A 43 -8.23 -4.03 18.96
N CYS A 44 -8.20 -2.94 19.74
CA CYS A 44 -7.67 -2.94 21.10
C CYS A 44 -8.49 -1.97 21.99
N PRO A 45 -8.93 -2.42 23.19
CA PRO A 45 -8.89 -3.79 23.70
C PRO A 45 -9.86 -4.73 22.95
N ALA A 46 -9.66 -6.03 23.07
CA ALA A 46 -10.56 -7.03 22.43
C ALA A 46 -11.93 -7.12 23.10
N THR A 47 -12.06 -6.61 24.32
CA THR A 47 -13.30 -6.52 25.08
C THR A 47 -13.38 -5.16 25.73
N VAL A 48 -14.57 -4.57 25.74
CA VAL A 48 -14.84 -3.26 26.32
C VAL A 48 -16.20 -3.29 27.03
N THR A 49 -16.34 -2.50 28.11
CA THR A 49 -17.61 -2.22 28.73
C THR A 49 -18.30 -1.04 28.06
N GLU A 50 -19.58 -0.87 28.32
CA GLU A 50 -20.32 0.33 27.90
C GLU A 50 -19.57 1.62 28.31
N SER A 51 -19.50 2.57 27.43
CA SER A 51 -18.71 3.80 27.53
C SER A 51 -17.19 3.57 27.56
N GLY A 52 -16.73 2.39 27.20
CA GLY A 52 -15.31 2.09 27.06
C GLY A 52 -14.73 2.57 25.73
N GLN A 53 -13.43 2.84 25.74
CA GLN A 53 -12.72 3.30 24.55
C GLN A 53 -12.16 2.13 23.75
N LEU A 54 -12.33 2.19 22.43
CA LEU A 54 -11.75 1.24 21.48
C LEU A 54 -10.81 1.96 20.51
N THR A 55 -9.76 1.27 20.09
CA THR A 55 -8.89 1.70 19.00
C THR A 55 -8.87 0.63 17.91
N TYR A 56 -9.28 1.01 16.70
CA TYR A 56 -9.08 0.23 15.49
C TYR A 56 -7.80 0.69 14.82
N THR A 57 -6.96 -0.27 14.43
CA THR A 57 -5.73 -0.02 13.69
C THR A 57 -5.85 -0.69 12.33
N PHE A 58 -5.80 0.11 11.27
CA PHE A 58 -5.76 -0.36 9.89
C PHE A 58 -4.33 -0.20 9.37
N VAL A 59 -3.75 -1.29 8.89
CA VAL A 59 -2.42 -1.29 8.28
C VAL A 59 -2.60 -1.60 6.80
N LEU A 60 -2.26 -0.63 5.95
CA LEU A 60 -2.20 -0.80 4.51
C LEU A 60 -0.77 -1.14 4.13
N GLN A 61 -0.58 -2.22 3.39
CA GLN A 61 0.73 -2.64 2.89
C GLN A 61 0.74 -2.68 1.38
N ASN A 62 1.84 -2.24 0.79
CA ASN A 62 2.06 -2.28 -0.65
C ASN A 62 3.23 -3.21 -0.97
N PHE A 63 2.95 -4.31 -1.62
CA PHE A 63 3.93 -5.28 -2.11
C PHE A 63 4.37 -5.00 -3.55
N GLY A 64 3.78 -4.00 -4.19
CA GLY A 64 4.09 -3.57 -5.55
C GLY A 64 5.35 -2.70 -5.64
N ASN A 65 5.88 -2.59 -6.85
CA ASN A 65 7.08 -1.82 -7.17
C ASN A 65 6.81 -0.32 -7.42
N THR A 66 5.58 0.11 -7.27
CA THR A 66 5.13 1.50 -7.44
C THR A 66 4.34 1.92 -6.21
N ALA A 67 4.57 3.14 -5.73
CA ALA A 67 3.78 3.69 -4.63
C ALA A 67 2.32 3.92 -5.07
N ALA A 68 1.39 3.71 -4.15
CA ALA A 68 0.06 4.27 -4.27
C ALA A 68 0.12 5.74 -3.85
N THR A 69 -0.17 6.63 -4.77
CA THR A 69 -0.08 8.09 -4.60
C THR A 69 -1.46 8.70 -4.33
N ALA A 70 -1.51 9.98 -3.98
CA ALA A 70 -2.78 10.70 -3.83
C ALA A 70 -3.66 10.62 -5.09
N GLY A 71 -3.05 10.61 -6.29
CA GLY A 71 -3.75 10.50 -7.57
C GLY A 71 -4.43 9.13 -7.81
N ASP A 72 -4.03 8.10 -7.08
CA ASP A 72 -4.64 6.78 -7.17
C ASP A 72 -5.94 6.66 -6.35
N ASN A 73 -6.28 7.70 -5.57
CA ASN A 73 -7.53 7.85 -4.83
C ASN A 73 -7.84 6.63 -3.93
N VAL A 74 -6.85 6.14 -3.19
CA VAL A 74 -7.08 5.07 -2.21
C VAL A 74 -8.05 5.55 -1.15
N ILE A 75 -9.11 4.76 -0.90
CA ILE A 75 -10.14 5.04 0.11
C ILE A 75 -10.24 3.84 1.04
N LEU A 76 -10.17 4.09 2.35
CA LEU A 76 -10.45 3.12 3.41
C LEU A 76 -11.87 3.37 3.93
N THR A 77 -12.70 2.33 3.94
CA THR A 77 -14.06 2.39 4.50
C THR A 77 -14.24 1.32 5.55
N ASP A 78 -15.04 1.63 6.57
CA ASP A 78 -15.46 0.69 7.60
C ASP A 78 -16.83 1.08 8.15
N THR A 79 -17.50 0.14 8.81
CA THR A 79 -18.73 0.41 9.57
C THR A 79 -18.54 -0.14 10.98
N PHE A 80 -18.51 0.75 11.96
CA PHE A 80 -18.38 0.37 13.36
C PHE A 80 -19.77 0.01 13.92
N ASP A 81 -19.88 -1.20 14.49
CA ASP A 81 -21.08 -1.68 15.15
C ASP A 81 -20.70 -2.24 16.54
N PRO A 82 -21.11 -1.60 17.63
CA PRO A 82 -21.90 -0.35 17.68
C PRO A 82 -21.14 0.87 17.13
N ALA A 83 -21.90 1.89 16.69
CA ALA A 83 -21.33 3.16 16.25
C ALA A 83 -20.57 3.83 17.39
N LEU A 84 -19.40 4.38 17.08
CA LEU A 84 -18.53 5.03 18.05
C LEU A 84 -18.87 6.51 18.21
N THR A 85 -18.57 7.07 19.37
CA THR A 85 -18.68 8.49 19.66
C THR A 85 -17.31 9.10 19.96
N GLY A 86 -17.16 10.41 19.74
CA GLY A 86 -15.93 11.13 20.06
C GLY A 86 -14.69 10.61 19.30
N LEU A 87 -14.84 10.39 17.98
CA LEU A 87 -13.75 9.85 17.18
C LEU A 87 -12.51 10.75 17.17
N THR A 88 -11.36 10.12 17.30
CA THR A 88 -10.06 10.67 16.95
C THR A 88 -9.41 9.76 15.93
N VAL A 89 -8.90 10.34 14.84
CA VAL A 89 -8.29 9.61 13.74
C VAL A 89 -6.85 10.08 13.55
N THR A 90 -5.93 9.14 13.35
CA THR A 90 -4.55 9.47 13.00
C THR A 90 -4.12 8.73 11.74
N TYR A 91 -3.21 9.35 11.00
CA TYR A 91 -2.56 8.80 9.82
C TYR A 91 -1.05 8.82 10.02
N ASN A 92 -0.44 7.65 10.09
CA ASN A 92 0.99 7.50 10.43
C ASN A 92 1.40 8.24 11.72
N GLY A 93 0.45 8.40 12.66
CA GLY A 93 0.65 9.11 13.93
C GLY A 93 0.23 10.58 13.91
N ASP A 94 0.03 11.19 12.75
CA ASP A 94 -0.43 12.56 12.62
C ASP A 94 -1.96 12.65 12.73
N ALA A 95 -2.48 13.64 13.46
CA ALA A 95 -3.92 13.82 13.65
C ALA A 95 -4.61 14.21 12.33
N TRP A 96 -5.73 13.55 12.04
CA TRP A 96 -6.61 13.84 10.93
C TRP A 96 -7.88 14.55 11.37
N THR A 97 -8.41 15.41 10.48
CA THR A 97 -9.60 16.24 10.72
C THR A 97 -10.79 15.69 9.93
N GLU A 98 -11.94 15.57 10.59
CA GLU A 98 -13.21 15.24 9.94
C GLU A 98 -13.60 16.35 8.94
N GLY A 99 -14.10 15.94 7.78
CA GLY A 99 -14.44 16.83 6.66
C GLY A 99 -13.27 17.13 5.71
N ASP A 100 -12.01 17.11 6.21
CA ASP A 100 -10.81 17.33 5.38
C ASP A 100 -10.15 16.01 4.96
N ASN A 101 -10.03 15.07 5.89
CA ASN A 101 -9.30 13.81 5.65
C ASN A 101 -10.22 12.58 5.66
N TYR A 102 -11.30 12.62 6.42
CA TYR A 102 -12.28 11.54 6.52
C TYR A 102 -13.68 12.08 6.77
N THR A 103 -14.66 11.21 6.60
CA THR A 103 -16.06 11.43 7.01
C THR A 103 -16.50 10.34 7.96
N TYR A 104 -17.38 10.68 8.90
CA TYR A 104 -17.99 9.73 9.81
C TYR A 104 -19.47 10.06 10.01
N ASP A 105 -20.32 9.05 9.89
CA ASP A 105 -21.74 9.13 10.23
C ASP A 105 -22.00 8.37 11.53
N ALA A 106 -22.17 9.10 12.62
CA ALA A 106 -22.42 8.52 13.93
C ALA A 106 -23.78 7.80 14.06
N ALA A 107 -24.73 8.05 13.15
CA ALA A 107 -26.02 7.35 13.17
C ALA A 107 -25.91 5.93 12.61
N THR A 108 -24.99 5.72 11.66
CA THR A 108 -24.79 4.44 10.98
C THR A 108 -23.48 3.76 11.34
N GLY A 109 -22.55 4.46 12.01
CA GLY A 109 -21.19 3.98 12.28
C GLY A 109 -20.28 3.97 11.05
N THR A 110 -20.72 4.58 9.94
CA THR A 110 -19.98 4.50 8.67
C THR A 110 -18.81 5.48 8.65
N PHE A 111 -17.61 4.97 8.46
CA PHE A 111 -16.36 5.70 8.32
C PHE A 111 -15.83 5.58 6.90
N ALA A 112 -15.33 6.67 6.34
CA ALA A 112 -14.63 6.65 5.05
C ALA A 112 -13.54 7.72 5.02
N THR A 113 -12.36 7.38 4.52
CA THR A 113 -11.33 8.38 4.21
C THR A 113 -11.67 9.11 2.91
N ILE A 114 -11.24 10.37 2.80
CA ILE A 114 -11.42 11.16 1.58
C ILE A 114 -10.39 10.73 0.53
N ALA A 115 -10.81 10.66 -0.73
CA ALA A 115 -9.93 10.33 -1.84
C ALA A 115 -8.71 11.27 -1.90
N GLY A 116 -7.53 10.70 -2.19
CA GLY A 116 -6.29 11.46 -2.26
C GLY A 116 -5.59 11.70 -0.92
N GLN A 117 -6.18 11.29 0.21
CA GLN A 117 -5.57 11.47 1.53
C GLN A 117 -4.62 10.32 1.90
N ILE A 118 -4.82 9.13 1.35
CA ILE A 118 -3.98 7.97 1.63
C ILE A 118 -2.92 7.81 0.53
N THR A 119 -1.67 7.65 0.97
CA THR A 119 -0.54 7.22 0.13
C THR A 119 0.12 6.01 0.77
N VAL A 120 0.59 5.06 -0.03
CA VAL A 120 1.33 3.90 0.49
C VAL A 120 2.61 3.75 -0.31
N PRO A 121 3.80 3.82 0.34
CA PRO A 121 5.08 3.68 -0.36
C PRO A 121 5.17 2.39 -1.15
N ALA A 122 6.03 2.35 -2.16
CA ALA A 122 6.36 1.11 -2.85
C ALA A 122 7.10 0.14 -1.92
N ALA A 123 7.01 -1.15 -2.20
CA ALA A 123 7.86 -2.15 -1.57
C ALA A 123 9.34 -1.91 -1.93
N THR A 124 10.23 -2.28 -1.02
CA THR A 124 11.66 -2.38 -1.27
C THR A 124 12.07 -3.83 -1.45
N TYR A 125 13.01 -4.07 -2.37
CA TYR A 125 13.50 -5.40 -2.69
C TYR A 125 15.01 -5.41 -2.46
N THR A 126 15.48 -6.27 -1.56
CA THR A 126 16.90 -6.43 -1.27
C THR A 126 17.36 -7.78 -1.77
N GLN A 127 18.41 -7.81 -2.60
CA GLN A 127 19.04 -9.07 -3.01
C GLN A 127 20.04 -9.50 -1.96
N GLU A 128 19.84 -10.72 -1.45
CA GLU A 128 20.73 -11.35 -0.50
C GLU A 128 21.98 -11.93 -1.19
N THR A 129 22.99 -12.28 -0.41
CA THR A 129 24.26 -12.82 -0.93
C THR A 129 24.11 -14.17 -1.62
N ASP A 130 23.07 -14.93 -1.29
CA ASP A 130 22.72 -16.22 -1.91
C ASP A 130 21.92 -16.08 -3.22
N GLY A 131 21.61 -14.82 -3.63
CA GLY A 131 20.83 -14.52 -4.83
C GLY A 131 19.31 -14.48 -4.62
N THR A 132 18.83 -14.80 -3.41
CA THR A 132 17.41 -14.64 -3.06
C THR A 132 17.04 -13.17 -2.86
N TYR A 133 15.72 -12.86 -2.82
CA TYR A 133 15.23 -11.52 -2.59
C TYR A 133 14.36 -11.47 -1.34
N THR A 134 14.64 -10.48 -0.49
CA THR A 134 13.74 -10.09 0.61
C THR A 134 12.89 -8.92 0.16
N VAL A 135 11.58 -9.03 0.38
CA VAL A 135 10.60 -7.98 0.08
C VAL A 135 10.15 -7.34 1.38
N THR A 136 10.36 -6.03 1.50
CA THR A 136 9.80 -5.23 2.61
C THR A 136 8.68 -4.36 2.04
N PRO A 137 7.41 -4.62 2.41
CA PRO A 137 6.29 -3.83 1.90
C PRO A 137 6.37 -2.38 2.36
N GLY A 138 5.94 -1.47 1.50
CA GLY A 138 5.60 -0.11 1.90
C GLY A 138 4.40 -0.17 2.84
N THR A 139 4.39 0.62 3.91
CA THR A 139 3.35 0.53 4.95
C THR A 139 2.82 1.90 5.31
N THR A 140 1.52 1.98 5.51
CA THR A 140 0.78 3.15 6.01
C THR A 140 -0.24 2.68 7.03
N THR A 141 -0.42 3.46 8.10
CA THR A 141 -1.31 3.10 9.21
C THR A 141 -2.34 4.20 9.43
N VAL A 142 -3.61 3.79 9.54
CA VAL A 142 -4.72 4.63 10.00
C VAL A 142 -5.20 4.07 11.34
N THR A 143 -5.30 4.92 12.37
CA THR A 143 -5.94 4.52 13.64
C THR A 143 -7.21 5.33 13.85
N VAL A 144 -8.24 4.65 14.33
CA VAL A 144 -9.53 5.26 14.70
C VAL A 144 -9.81 4.88 16.15
N THR A 145 -9.87 5.85 17.03
CA THR A 145 -10.21 5.68 18.45
C THR A 145 -11.53 6.34 18.73
N GLY A 146 -12.41 5.69 19.46
CA GLY A 146 -13.71 6.20 19.86
C GLY A 146 -14.27 5.47 21.06
N THR A 147 -15.40 5.95 21.55
CA THR A 147 -16.11 5.38 22.70
C THR A 147 -17.38 4.66 22.24
N VAL A 148 -17.63 3.47 22.78
CA VAL A 148 -18.82 2.63 22.57
C VAL A 148 -19.99 3.14 23.36
#